data_c379fc6b2f9fc4b3e9c0ca24c52f0875
#
_entry.id   c379fc6b2f9fc4b3e9c0ca24c52f0875
#
_cell.length_a   1.000
_cell.length_b   1.000
_cell.length_c   1.000
_cell.angle_alpha   90.00
_cell.angle_beta   90.00
_cell.angle_gamma   90.00
#
_symmetry.space_group_name_H-M   'P 1'
#
loop_
_entity.id
_entity.type
_entity.pdbx_description
1 polymer ?
#
loop_
_entity_poly.entity_id
_entity_poly.type
_entity_poly.pdbx_seq_one_letter_code
_entity_poly.pdbx_strand_id
1 'polypeptide(L)'
;VITNKKAYKADMVILSAGIRPNTAFLEGSGLEMFKGTILTNEQGETNLSDIYAAGDCAMVHNAITGKPAWSPMGSTANISGRLIAQNIMGAKLGYRGVLGTAVCKLPGMNVGRTGLTEEQAALEGFHPVSVITVVDDKAHYFPGAGSFVIKMIADRDSLRLLGVQVIGAGGVDKVVDIAVTGIMLKGTLTDLADMDLAYAPPFSTAIHPFEHTLNVLMNKINGKFDTFTPAEYAQGAAEGYKVVDACLTPSIAGAPYVDLTTVEGPVEGLDPEEKILLVCNKGKRAYLLQNRLKFYGYQNTKVLEGG
;
A
#
# COMPACT_ATOMS: atom_id res chain seq x y z
N VAL A 1 29.94 -2.66 21.41
CA VAL A 1 29.32 -1.38 21.06
C VAL A 1 28.97 -0.64 22.35
N ILE A 2 29.38 0.61 22.45
CA ILE A 2 29.10 1.46 23.62
C ILE A 2 28.05 2.49 23.20
N THR A 3 26.98 2.62 23.95
CA THR A 3 25.92 3.61 23.75
C THR A 3 25.80 4.50 24.98
N ASN A 4 25.00 5.54 24.94
CA ASN A 4 24.69 6.37 26.09
C ASN A 4 23.89 5.65 27.22
N LYS A 5 23.39 4.45 26.95
CA LYS A 5 22.62 3.65 27.92
C LYS A 5 23.45 2.53 28.53
N LYS A 6 24.21 1.78 27.74
CA LYS A 6 25.06 0.68 28.21
C LYS A 6 26.04 0.21 27.14
N ALA A 7 26.97 -0.67 27.52
CA ALA A 7 27.83 -1.41 26.62
C ALA A 7 27.16 -2.74 26.23
N TYR A 8 27.22 -3.08 24.94
CA TYR A 8 26.74 -4.34 24.37
C TYR A 8 27.93 -5.15 23.86
N LYS A 9 28.06 -6.39 24.29
CA LYS A 9 29.01 -7.33 23.71
C LYS A 9 28.41 -7.81 22.38
N ALA A 10 29.19 -7.81 21.29
CA ALA A 10 28.76 -8.25 19.97
C ALA A 10 29.96 -8.81 19.20
N ASP A 11 29.75 -9.89 18.47
CA ASP A 11 30.78 -10.51 17.61
C ASP A 11 30.78 -9.86 16.21
N MET A 12 29.66 -9.22 15.83
CA MET A 12 29.51 -8.47 14.60
C MET A 12 28.67 -7.23 14.86
N VAL A 13 28.99 -6.13 14.19
CA VAL A 13 28.22 -4.89 14.21
C VAL A 13 27.83 -4.52 12.78
N ILE A 14 26.51 -4.39 12.52
CA ILE A 14 26.01 -3.95 11.24
C ILE A 14 25.64 -2.47 11.35
N LEU A 15 26.35 -1.62 10.60
CA LEU A 15 26.05 -0.19 10.52
C LEU A 15 25.12 0.06 9.33
N SER A 16 23.85 0.35 9.61
CA SER A 16 22.81 0.64 8.62
C SER A 16 22.07 1.92 8.99
N ALA A 17 22.81 3.04 9.04
CA ALA A 17 22.34 4.34 9.54
C ALA A 17 21.82 5.27 8.42
N GLY A 18 21.49 4.72 7.24
CA GLY A 18 21.04 5.48 6.08
C GLY A 18 22.18 6.02 5.22
N ILE A 19 21.81 6.88 4.27
CA ILE A 19 22.73 7.52 3.32
C ILE A 19 22.60 9.04 3.40
N ARG A 20 23.61 9.74 2.88
CA ARG A 20 23.62 11.21 2.75
C ARG A 20 24.15 11.56 1.36
N PRO A 21 23.63 12.61 0.72
CA PRO A 21 24.20 13.15 -0.50
C PRO A 21 25.65 13.59 -0.27
N ASN A 22 26.54 13.28 -1.20
CA ASN A 22 27.93 13.72 -1.13
C ASN A 22 28.09 15.09 -1.83
N THR A 23 27.63 16.15 -1.21
CA THR A 23 27.53 17.52 -1.76
C THR A 23 28.28 18.56 -0.95
N ALA A 24 29.01 18.17 0.08
CA ALA A 24 29.75 19.10 0.94
C ALA A 24 30.75 19.99 0.17
N PHE A 25 31.31 19.49 -0.95
CA PHE A 25 32.23 20.26 -1.79
C PHE A 25 31.57 21.42 -2.57
N LEU A 26 30.21 21.47 -2.56
CA LEU A 26 29.43 22.54 -3.19
C LEU A 26 29.10 23.68 -2.22
N GLU A 27 29.54 23.60 -0.97
CA GLU A 27 29.31 24.64 0.02
C GLU A 27 29.94 25.96 -0.46
N GLY A 28 29.17 27.04 -0.45
CA GLY A 28 29.59 28.35 -0.95
C GLY A 28 29.52 28.53 -2.47
N SER A 29 29.08 27.54 -3.24
CA SER A 29 28.94 27.63 -4.72
C SER A 29 27.80 28.54 -5.18
N GLY A 30 26.84 28.90 -4.30
CA GLY A 30 25.63 29.63 -4.66
C GLY A 30 24.49 28.74 -5.15
N LEU A 31 24.67 27.42 -5.16
CA LEU A 31 23.58 26.48 -5.45
C LEU A 31 22.55 26.44 -4.29
N GLU A 32 21.28 26.48 -4.65
CA GLU A 32 20.19 26.27 -3.68
C GLU A 32 20.13 24.79 -3.29
N MET A 33 20.15 24.56 -1.97
CA MET A 33 20.21 23.21 -1.41
C MET A 33 19.19 23.03 -0.27
N PHE A 34 18.65 21.82 -0.13
CA PHE A 34 17.78 21.44 0.96
C PHE A 34 18.21 20.10 1.55
N LYS A 35 18.54 20.07 2.84
CA LYS A 35 18.99 18.85 3.56
C LYS A 35 20.16 18.13 2.86
N GLY A 36 21.08 18.89 2.27
CA GLY A 36 22.23 18.35 1.54
C GLY A 36 21.93 17.91 0.10
N THR A 37 20.74 18.07 -0.42
CA THR A 37 20.41 17.81 -1.83
C THR A 37 20.32 19.12 -2.61
N ILE A 38 20.71 19.08 -3.88
CA ILE A 38 20.62 20.23 -4.81
C ILE A 38 19.16 20.36 -5.25
N LEU A 39 18.58 21.54 -5.12
CA LEU A 39 17.24 21.82 -5.62
C LEU A 39 17.25 21.94 -7.13
N THR A 40 16.29 21.29 -7.80
CA THR A 40 16.08 21.37 -9.24
C THR A 40 14.63 21.63 -9.57
N ASN A 41 14.39 22.25 -10.73
CA ASN A 41 13.07 22.32 -11.31
C ASN A 41 12.71 21.01 -12.05
N GLU A 42 11.54 20.95 -12.69
CA GLU A 42 11.08 19.78 -13.44
C GLU A 42 11.98 19.44 -14.64
N GLN A 43 12.74 20.41 -15.16
CA GLN A 43 13.67 20.24 -16.26
C GLN A 43 15.04 19.71 -15.80
N GLY A 44 15.26 19.60 -14.49
CA GLY A 44 16.52 19.20 -13.87
C GLY A 44 17.54 20.35 -13.76
N GLU A 45 17.10 21.58 -13.98
CA GLU A 45 17.93 22.80 -13.88
C GLU A 45 18.02 23.25 -12.43
N THR A 46 19.16 23.75 -12.01
CA THR A 46 19.38 24.40 -10.72
C THR A 46 19.04 25.90 -10.78
N ASN A 47 19.21 26.60 -9.67
CA ASN A 47 19.08 28.05 -9.62
C ASN A 47 20.23 28.81 -10.39
N LEU A 48 21.30 28.12 -10.72
CA LEU A 48 22.40 28.69 -11.53
C LEU A 48 22.25 28.29 -13.00
N SER A 49 22.46 29.27 -13.90
CA SER A 49 22.34 29.05 -15.34
C SER A 49 23.31 27.98 -15.83
N ASP A 50 22.85 27.13 -16.76
CA ASP A 50 23.59 26.05 -17.39
C ASP A 50 24.12 24.95 -16.44
N ILE A 51 23.57 24.89 -15.20
CA ILE A 51 23.89 23.85 -14.23
C ILE A 51 22.69 22.99 -13.97
N TYR A 52 22.86 21.68 -14.14
CA TYR A 52 21.85 20.64 -13.95
C TYR A 52 22.28 19.69 -12.85
N ALA A 53 21.32 19.04 -12.18
CA ALA A 53 21.61 18.00 -11.21
C ALA A 53 20.64 16.81 -11.33
N ALA A 54 21.16 15.60 -11.17
CA ALA A 54 20.42 14.35 -11.20
C ALA A 54 21.01 13.30 -10.24
N GLY A 55 20.24 12.29 -9.93
CA GLY A 55 20.65 11.17 -9.08
C GLY A 55 20.53 11.47 -7.59
N ASP A 56 21.31 10.77 -6.77
CA ASP A 56 21.19 10.78 -5.31
C ASP A 56 21.51 12.14 -4.66
N CYS A 57 22.19 13.02 -5.38
CA CYS A 57 22.50 14.38 -4.92
C CYS A 57 21.40 15.40 -5.22
N ALA A 58 20.42 15.07 -6.08
CA ALA A 58 19.38 16.00 -6.51
C ALA A 58 18.05 15.77 -5.79
N MET A 59 17.34 16.86 -5.50
CA MET A 59 15.94 16.83 -5.07
C MET A 59 15.04 16.80 -6.29
N VAL A 60 14.06 15.93 -6.25
CA VAL A 60 12.97 15.86 -7.24
C VAL A 60 11.66 16.24 -6.56
N HIS A 61 10.51 15.97 -7.15
CA HIS A 61 9.21 16.20 -6.53
C HIS A 61 8.37 14.91 -6.48
N ASN A 62 7.42 14.86 -5.56
CA ASN A 62 6.45 13.79 -5.47
C ASN A 62 5.37 14.00 -6.55
N ALA A 63 5.10 12.97 -7.36
CA ALA A 63 4.16 13.06 -8.47
C ALA A 63 2.68 13.26 -8.06
N ILE A 64 2.33 12.97 -6.81
CA ILE A 64 0.97 13.16 -6.29
C ILE A 64 0.81 14.57 -5.71
N THR A 65 1.77 15.01 -4.91
CA THR A 65 1.67 16.22 -4.08
C THR A 65 2.36 17.44 -4.67
N GLY A 66 3.27 17.24 -5.64
CA GLY A 66 4.13 18.29 -6.19
C GLY A 66 5.22 18.78 -5.22
N LYS A 67 5.24 18.30 -3.97
CA LYS A 67 6.23 18.72 -2.96
C LYS A 67 7.61 18.12 -3.21
N PRO A 68 8.68 18.78 -2.74
CA PRO A 68 10.04 18.22 -2.83
C PRO A 68 10.12 16.81 -2.23
N ALA A 69 10.78 15.91 -2.97
CA ALA A 69 10.98 14.52 -2.59
C ALA A 69 12.39 14.08 -2.92
N TRP A 70 13.05 13.42 -1.98
CA TRP A 70 14.36 12.82 -2.24
C TRP A 70 14.19 11.34 -2.59
N SER A 71 14.72 10.95 -3.74
CA SER A 71 14.62 9.59 -4.28
C SER A 71 16.00 9.07 -4.71
N PRO A 72 16.81 8.57 -3.75
CA PRO A 72 18.15 8.03 -4.06
C PRO A 72 18.01 6.61 -4.65
N MET A 73 17.50 6.54 -5.87
CA MET A 73 17.20 5.30 -6.59
C MET A 73 17.79 5.34 -7.99
N GLY A 74 18.39 4.23 -8.40
CA GLY A 74 18.98 4.10 -9.74
C GLY A 74 18.01 4.37 -10.89
N SER A 75 16.71 4.01 -10.71
CA SER A 75 15.66 4.33 -11.69
C SER A 75 15.45 5.84 -11.84
N THR A 76 15.33 6.56 -10.72
CA THR A 76 15.20 8.03 -10.71
C THR A 76 16.41 8.69 -11.36
N ALA A 77 17.62 8.24 -11.02
CA ALA A 77 18.87 8.77 -11.59
C ALA A 77 18.92 8.60 -13.12
N ASN A 78 18.55 7.41 -13.63
CA ASN A 78 18.55 7.14 -15.06
C ASN A 78 17.50 7.96 -15.82
N ILE A 79 16.28 8.05 -15.29
CA ILE A 79 15.21 8.83 -15.93
C ILE A 79 15.58 10.31 -15.97
N SER A 80 16.04 10.87 -14.84
CA SER A 80 16.43 12.27 -14.73
C SER A 80 17.64 12.60 -15.62
N GLY A 81 18.66 11.75 -15.64
CA GLY A 81 19.85 11.94 -16.49
C GLY A 81 19.51 11.93 -17.97
N ARG A 82 18.63 11.02 -18.42
CA ARG A 82 18.14 11.00 -19.80
C ARG A 82 17.35 12.26 -20.15
N LEU A 83 16.48 12.72 -19.27
CA LEU A 83 15.68 13.93 -19.46
C LEU A 83 16.59 15.16 -19.57
N ILE A 84 17.56 15.31 -18.68
CA ILE A 84 18.54 16.43 -18.70
C ILE A 84 19.33 16.44 -20.01
N ALA A 85 19.81 15.28 -20.46
CA ALA A 85 20.55 15.21 -21.74
C ALA A 85 19.70 15.70 -22.92
N GLN A 86 18.39 15.37 -22.95
CA GLN A 86 17.48 15.87 -23.99
C GLN A 86 17.21 17.38 -23.83
N ASN A 87 17.09 17.87 -22.59
CA ASN A 87 16.87 19.30 -22.33
C ASN A 87 18.07 20.15 -22.71
N ILE A 88 19.29 19.69 -22.44
CA ILE A 88 20.54 20.34 -22.93
C ILE A 88 20.55 20.48 -24.48
N MET A 89 19.94 19.49 -25.17
CA MET A 89 19.76 19.55 -26.62
C MET A 89 18.52 20.33 -27.07
N GLY A 90 17.82 21.03 -26.18
CA GLY A 90 16.70 21.93 -26.47
C GLY A 90 15.31 21.34 -26.36
N ALA A 91 15.11 20.13 -25.77
CA ALA A 91 13.81 19.43 -25.74
C ALA A 91 12.75 20.03 -24.79
N LYS A 92 13.12 20.70 -23.73
CA LYS A 92 12.19 21.28 -22.70
C LYS A 92 11.20 20.28 -22.09
N LEU A 93 11.68 19.10 -21.72
CA LEU A 93 10.89 18.05 -21.10
C LEU A 93 10.81 18.24 -19.57
N GLY A 94 9.64 18.01 -18.98
CA GLY A 94 9.44 18.02 -17.53
C GLY A 94 9.45 16.59 -16.95
N TYR A 95 10.15 16.41 -15.83
CA TYR A 95 10.08 15.17 -15.06
C TYR A 95 8.75 15.12 -14.30
N ARG A 96 8.03 14.01 -14.42
CA ARG A 96 6.70 13.84 -13.80
C ARG A 96 6.76 13.57 -12.31
N GLY A 97 7.94 13.45 -11.71
CA GLY A 97 8.14 13.20 -10.29
C GLY A 97 8.21 11.73 -9.93
N VAL A 98 8.34 11.48 -8.62
CA VAL A 98 8.50 10.15 -8.02
C VAL A 98 7.30 9.80 -7.12
N LEU A 99 7.05 8.50 -6.94
CA LEU A 99 6.02 7.98 -6.05
C LEU A 99 6.59 7.33 -4.77
N GLY A 100 7.92 7.38 -4.57
CA GLY A 100 8.58 6.64 -3.50
C GLY A 100 8.45 5.12 -3.65
N THR A 101 8.39 4.66 -4.91
CA THR A 101 8.26 3.23 -5.24
C THR A 101 9.51 2.47 -4.81
N ALA A 102 9.31 1.37 -4.11
CA ALA A 102 10.38 0.50 -3.66
C ALA A 102 9.92 -0.96 -3.55
N VAL A 103 10.84 -1.88 -3.84
CA VAL A 103 10.68 -3.30 -3.56
C VAL A 103 11.90 -3.81 -2.81
N CYS A 104 11.67 -4.78 -1.93
CA CYS A 104 12.73 -5.41 -1.14
C CYS A 104 12.49 -6.91 -1.05
N LYS A 105 13.56 -7.69 -1.27
CA LYS A 105 13.55 -9.14 -1.08
C LYS A 105 14.09 -9.47 0.31
N LEU A 106 13.29 -10.16 1.11
CA LEU A 106 13.66 -10.71 2.40
C LEU A 106 13.73 -12.26 2.33
N PRO A 107 14.36 -12.93 3.30
CA PRO A 107 14.30 -14.39 3.36
C PRO A 107 12.84 -14.89 3.41
N GLY A 108 12.43 -15.65 2.36
CA GLY A 108 11.09 -16.22 2.24
C GLY A 108 9.95 -15.23 1.97
N MET A 109 10.23 -13.95 1.76
CA MET A 109 9.19 -12.91 1.62
C MET A 109 9.70 -11.74 0.78
N ASN A 110 8.81 -11.13 0.03
CA ASN A 110 9.05 -9.89 -0.71
C ASN A 110 8.12 -8.78 -0.17
N VAL A 111 8.59 -7.55 -0.22
CA VAL A 111 7.81 -6.38 0.17
C VAL A 111 7.88 -5.34 -0.93
N GLY A 112 6.76 -4.71 -1.22
CA GLY A 112 6.69 -3.63 -2.19
C GLY A 112 5.77 -2.50 -1.76
N ARG A 113 6.05 -1.28 -2.23
CA ARG A 113 5.19 -0.13 -1.99
C ARG A 113 5.30 0.90 -3.10
N THR A 114 4.25 1.72 -3.25
CA THR A 114 4.27 2.95 -4.06
C THR A 114 3.21 3.92 -3.57
N GLY A 115 3.39 5.21 -3.86
CA GLY A 115 2.46 6.27 -3.49
C GLY A 115 2.51 6.66 -2.01
N LEU A 116 1.41 7.22 -1.52
CA LEU A 116 1.27 7.76 -0.16
C LEU A 116 0.81 6.69 0.84
N THR A 117 1.20 6.85 2.09
CA THR A 117 0.52 6.19 3.22
C THR A 117 -0.76 6.95 3.57
N GLU A 118 -1.65 6.36 4.40
CA GLU A 118 -2.86 7.05 4.87
C GLU A 118 -2.52 8.35 5.60
N GLU A 119 -1.53 8.29 6.49
CA GLU A 119 -1.07 9.46 7.25
C GLU A 119 -0.55 10.56 6.30
N GLN A 120 0.30 10.19 5.34
CA GLN A 120 0.79 11.13 4.33
C GLN A 120 -0.35 11.72 3.50
N ALA A 121 -1.29 10.90 3.05
CA ALA A 121 -2.44 11.37 2.29
C ALA A 121 -3.30 12.36 3.09
N ALA A 122 -3.57 12.08 4.36
CA ALA A 122 -4.32 13.00 5.24
C ALA A 122 -3.57 14.32 5.45
N LEU A 123 -2.25 14.28 5.66
CA LEU A 123 -1.42 15.49 5.79
C LEU A 123 -1.38 16.33 4.51
N GLU A 124 -1.60 15.71 3.36
CA GLU A 124 -1.68 16.39 2.06
C GLU A 124 -3.09 16.87 1.70
N GLY A 125 -4.06 16.73 2.61
CA GLY A 125 -5.43 17.24 2.45
C GLY A 125 -6.37 16.31 1.69
N PHE A 126 -5.97 15.05 1.43
CA PHE A 126 -6.88 14.03 0.94
C PHE A 126 -7.76 13.47 2.06
N HIS A 127 -8.88 12.87 1.71
CA HIS A 127 -9.71 12.08 2.62
C HIS A 127 -9.43 10.57 2.40
N PRO A 128 -8.33 10.02 2.96
CA PRO A 128 -7.92 8.67 2.66
C PRO A 128 -8.91 7.63 3.18
N VAL A 129 -9.18 6.64 2.37
CA VAL A 129 -9.82 5.39 2.75
C VAL A 129 -8.92 4.24 2.33
N SER A 130 -8.77 3.26 3.18
CA SER A 130 -7.93 2.09 2.87
C SER A 130 -8.64 0.79 3.16
N VAL A 131 -8.08 -0.28 2.61
CA VAL A 131 -8.45 -1.66 2.96
C VAL A 131 -7.20 -2.52 3.01
N ILE A 132 -7.22 -3.52 3.89
CA ILE A 132 -6.22 -4.59 3.93
C ILE A 132 -6.90 -5.88 3.50
N THR A 133 -6.34 -6.54 2.49
CA THR A 133 -6.81 -7.82 1.99
C THR A 133 -5.73 -8.89 2.08
N VAL A 134 -6.14 -10.13 2.29
CA VAL A 134 -5.29 -11.31 2.15
C VAL A 134 -5.82 -12.11 0.97
N VAL A 135 -5.03 -12.14 -0.12
CA VAL A 135 -5.43 -12.72 -1.41
C VAL A 135 -4.36 -13.69 -1.92
N ASP A 136 -4.76 -14.68 -2.70
CA ASP A 136 -3.80 -15.61 -3.28
C ASP A 136 -2.99 -14.92 -4.39
N ASP A 137 -1.68 -15.17 -4.45
CA ASP A 137 -0.78 -14.60 -5.47
C ASP A 137 -1.00 -15.23 -6.86
N LYS A 138 -1.47 -16.48 -6.89
CA LYS A 138 -1.83 -17.26 -8.08
C LYS A 138 -2.89 -18.31 -7.72
N ALA A 139 -3.32 -19.11 -8.68
CA ALA A 139 -4.29 -20.16 -8.44
C ALA A 139 -3.82 -21.08 -7.29
N HIS A 140 -4.66 -21.25 -6.27
CA HIS A 140 -4.30 -21.96 -5.04
C HIS A 140 -3.85 -23.41 -5.23
N TYR A 141 -4.28 -24.06 -6.31
CA TYR A 141 -3.87 -25.42 -6.68
C TYR A 141 -2.54 -25.48 -7.44
N PHE A 142 -1.98 -24.31 -7.83
CA PHE A 142 -0.72 -24.27 -8.56
C PHE A 142 0.47 -24.40 -7.61
N PRO A 143 1.50 -25.22 -7.95
CA PRO A 143 2.67 -25.41 -7.10
C PRO A 143 3.36 -24.09 -6.72
N GLY A 144 3.66 -23.91 -5.45
CA GLY A 144 4.28 -22.71 -4.92
C GLY A 144 3.32 -21.50 -4.83
N ALA A 145 2.00 -21.74 -4.86
CA ALA A 145 1.04 -20.70 -4.55
C ALA A 145 1.19 -20.22 -3.11
N GLY A 146 1.10 -18.91 -2.93
CA GLY A 146 1.16 -18.22 -1.64
C GLY A 146 0.06 -17.17 -1.52
N SER A 147 0.16 -16.32 -0.52
CA SER A 147 -0.76 -15.20 -0.36
C SER A 147 0.00 -13.89 -0.34
N PHE A 148 -0.66 -12.85 -0.83
CA PHE A 148 -0.31 -11.46 -0.60
C PHE A 148 -1.17 -10.87 0.50
N VAL A 149 -0.56 -10.06 1.37
CA VAL A 149 -1.25 -9.06 2.17
C VAL A 149 -1.09 -7.74 1.43
N ILE A 150 -2.20 -7.14 1.01
CA ILE A 150 -2.20 -5.89 0.24
C ILE A 150 -2.98 -4.84 1.01
N LYS A 151 -2.34 -3.69 1.26
CA LYS A 151 -3.01 -2.47 1.68
C LYS A 151 -3.13 -1.53 0.49
N MET A 152 -4.36 -1.10 0.17
CA MET A 152 -4.65 -0.15 -0.89
C MET A 152 -5.30 1.09 -0.29
N ILE A 153 -4.90 2.26 -0.76
CA ILE A 153 -5.31 3.57 -0.25
C ILE A 153 -5.82 4.41 -1.41
N ALA A 154 -7.00 4.98 -1.26
CA ALA A 154 -7.58 5.91 -2.22
C ALA A 154 -8.11 7.16 -1.52
N ASP A 155 -8.31 8.21 -2.27
CA ASP A 155 -9.07 9.37 -1.83
C ASP A 155 -10.57 9.09 -1.94
N ARG A 156 -11.31 9.29 -0.87
CA ARG A 156 -12.76 9.01 -0.80
C ARG A 156 -13.55 9.87 -1.79
N ASP A 157 -13.14 11.12 -1.99
CA ASP A 157 -13.92 12.09 -2.74
C ASP A 157 -13.69 11.96 -4.25
N SER A 158 -12.44 11.87 -4.67
CA SER A 158 -12.08 11.76 -6.08
C SER A 158 -11.97 10.33 -6.57
N LEU A 159 -11.99 9.34 -5.69
CA LEU A 159 -11.71 7.93 -5.95
C LEU A 159 -10.32 7.66 -6.55
N ARG A 160 -9.40 8.62 -6.54
CA ARG A 160 -8.04 8.43 -7.05
C ARG A 160 -7.28 7.44 -6.21
N LEU A 161 -6.58 6.54 -6.87
CA LEU A 161 -5.60 5.67 -6.21
C LEU A 161 -4.43 6.52 -5.69
N LEU A 162 -4.14 6.43 -4.38
CA LEU A 162 -3.09 7.20 -3.73
C LEU A 162 -1.87 6.37 -3.34
N GLY A 163 -2.06 5.10 -3.00
CA GLY A 163 -0.95 4.26 -2.57
C GLY A 163 -1.29 2.79 -2.45
N VAL A 164 -0.25 1.95 -2.56
CA VAL A 164 -0.33 0.50 -2.37
C VAL A 164 0.90 0.02 -1.61
N GLN A 165 0.67 -0.90 -0.68
CA GLN A 165 1.70 -1.67 0.01
C GLN A 165 1.36 -3.14 -0.14
N VAL A 166 2.36 -3.98 -0.41
CA VAL A 166 2.16 -5.41 -0.61
C VAL A 166 3.30 -6.21 0.01
N ILE A 167 2.95 -7.33 0.62
CA ILE A 167 3.89 -8.28 1.21
C ILE A 167 3.45 -9.71 0.88
N GLY A 168 4.41 -10.58 0.54
CA GLY A 168 4.17 -12.00 0.26
C GLY A 168 5.35 -12.66 -0.41
N ALA A 169 5.29 -13.96 -0.60
CA ALA A 169 6.38 -14.74 -1.18
C ALA A 169 6.51 -14.60 -2.71
N GLY A 170 5.43 -14.18 -3.38
CA GLY A 170 5.35 -14.07 -4.84
C GLY A 170 5.91 -12.76 -5.41
N GLY A 171 5.60 -12.47 -6.67
CA GLY A 171 6.01 -11.28 -7.40
C GLY A 171 5.23 -10.03 -6.97
N VAL A 172 5.61 -9.44 -5.85
CA VAL A 172 4.99 -8.21 -5.30
C VAL A 172 5.16 -7.00 -6.23
N ASP A 173 6.24 -6.97 -7.01
CA ASP A 173 6.59 -5.96 -7.99
C ASP A 173 5.49 -5.77 -9.03
N LYS A 174 4.85 -6.83 -9.50
CA LYS A 174 3.74 -6.75 -10.45
C LYS A 174 2.56 -5.93 -9.90
N VAL A 175 2.18 -6.15 -8.64
CA VAL A 175 1.12 -5.37 -7.97
C VAL A 175 1.53 -3.90 -7.83
N VAL A 176 2.79 -3.65 -7.47
CA VAL A 176 3.36 -2.31 -7.34
C VAL A 176 3.38 -1.57 -8.67
N ASP A 177 3.82 -2.20 -9.76
CA ASP A 177 3.94 -1.57 -11.07
C ASP A 177 2.57 -1.24 -11.69
N ILE A 178 1.56 -2.08 -11.44
CA ILE A 178 0.17 -1.75 -11.80
C ILE A 178 -0.28 -0.48 -11.05
N ALA A 179 -0.02 -0.43 -9.73
CA ALA A 179 -0.37 0.74 -8.93
C ALA A 179 0.39 2.00 -9.37
N VAL A 180 1.69 1.89 -9.68
CA VAL A 180 2.50 3.00 -10.24
C VAL A 180 1.85 3.55 -11.49
N THR A 181 1.46 2.66 -12.42
CA THR A 181 0.80 3.05 -13.67
C THR A 181 -0.51 3.79 -13.40
N GLY A 182 -1.36 3.23 -12.54
CA GLY A 182 -2.63 3.85 -12.17
C GLY A 182 -2.44 5.23 -11.53
N ILE A 183 -1.53 5.37 -10.58
CA ILE A 183 -1.29 6.64 -9.88
C ILE A 183 -0.69 7.69 -10.83
N MET A 184 0.30 7.32 -11.65
CA MET A 184 0.95 8.24 -12.60
C MET A 184 0.01 8.75 -13.69
N LEU A 185 -1.00 7.96 -14.06
CA LEU A 185 -2.07 8.35 -14.99
C LEU A 185 -3.23 9.06 -14.27
N LYS A 186 -3.15 9.27 -12.96
CA LYS A 186 -4.20 9.86 -12.12
C LYS A 186 -5.51 9.06 -12.17
N GLY A 187 -5.40 7.74 -12.37
CA GLY A 187 -6.53 6.83 -12.47
C GLY A 187 -7.36 6.78 -11.18
N THR A 188 -8.66 6.76 -11.35
CA THR A 188 -9.60 6.49 -10.27
C THR A 188 -9.77 4.98 -10.08
N LEU A 189 -10.32 4.57 -8.94
CA LEU A 189 -10.66 3.16 -8.71
C LEU A 189 -11.61 2.63 -9.80
N THR A 190 -12.49 3.48 -10.32
CA THR A 190 -13.42 3.12 -11.40
C THR A 190 -12.68 2.88 -12.72
N ASP A 191 -11.69 3.72 -13.06
CA ASP A 191 -10.89 3.55 -14.27
C ASP A 191 -10.03 2.28 -14.23
N LEU A 192 -9.65 1.84 -13.02
CA LEU A 192 -8.78 0.70 -12.80
C LEU A 192 -9.52 -0.62 -12.57
N ALA A 193 -10.87 -0.59 -12.44
CA ALA A 193 -11.66 -1.76 -12.10
C ALA A 193 -11.83 -2.75 -13.28
N ASP A 194 -11.73 -2.25 -14.51
CA ASP A 194 -12.00 -3.01 -15.74
C ASP A 194 -10.73 -3.32 -16.54
N MET A 195 -9.55 -3.25 -15.90
CA MET A 195 -8.29 -3.53 -16.59
C MET A 195 -8.21 -5.02 -16.99
N ASP A 196 -7.90 -5.30 -18.24
CA ASP A 196 -7.61 -6.65 -18.73
C ASP A 196 -6.19 -7.08 -18.34
N LEU A 197 -6.03 -7.48 -17.07
CA LEU A 197 -4.75 -7.89 -16.53
C LEU A 197 -4.40 -9.33 -16.89
N ALA A 198 -3.14 -9.57 -17.23
CA ALA A 198 -2.66 -10.86 -17.67
C ALA A 198 -2.88 -11.96 -16.63
N TYR A 199 -3.59 -13.02 -17.04
CA TYR A 199 -3.91 -14.19 -16.24
C TYR A 199 -3.50 -15.50 -16.91
N ALA A 200 -2.87 -16.34 -16.13
CA ALA A 200 -2.84 -17.81 -16.25
C ALA A 200 -2.52 -18.38 -14.88
N PRO A 201 -2.90 -19.63 -14.56
CA PRO A 201 -2.72 -20.21 -13.22
C PRO A 201 -1.33 -20.06 -12.59
N PRO A 202 -0.21 -20.15 -13.36
CA PRO A 202 1.14 -19.95 -12.82
C PRO A 202 1.46 -18.51 -12.42
N PHE A 203 0.74 -17.52 -12.94
CA PHE A 203 1.12 -16.09 -12.84
C PHE A 203 0.19 -15.25 -11.98
N SER A 204 -1.09 -15.61 -11.88
CA SER A 204 -2.08 -14.85 -11.12
C SER A 204 -3.32 -15.69 -10.82
N THR A 205 -4.24 -15.15 -10.04
CA THR A 205 -5.64 -15.60 -9.95
C THR A 205 -6.47 -14.97 -11.07
N ALA A 206 -7.62 -15.57 -11.42
CA ALA A 206 -8.49 -15.08 -12.50
C ALA A 206 -8.97 -13.64 -12.26
N ILE A 207 -9.27 -13.28 -11.02
CA ILE A 207 -9.36 -11.87 -10.60
C ILE A 207 -7.99 -11.53 -10.03
N HIS A 208 -7.24 -10.65 -10.68
CA HIS A 208 -5.90 -10.29 -10.26
C HIS A 208 -5.88 -9.77 -8.82
N PRO A 209 -4.86 -10.08 -7.97
CA PRO A 209 -4.78 -9.60 -6.57
C PRO A 209 -4.98 -8.09 -6.40
N PHE A 210 -4.48 -7.30 -7.34
CA PHE A 210 -4.70 -5.86 -7.39
C PHE A 210 -6.19 -5.52 -7.55
N GLU A 211 -6.86 -6.08 -8.54
CA GLU A 211 -8.30 -5.86 -8.80
C GLU A 211 -9.17 -6.39 -7.67
N HIS A 212 -8.83 -7.56 -7.11
CA HIS A 212 -9.53 -8.08 -5.95
C HIS A 212 -9.51 -7.07 -4.79
N THR A 213 -8.34 -6.52 -4.47
CA THR A 213 -8.18 -5.52 -3.41
C THR A 213 -8.91 -4.22 -3.75
N LEU A 214 -8.85 -3.78 -5.00
CA LEU A 214 -9.58 -2.61 -5.50
C LEU A 214 -11.08 -2.78 -5.33
N ASN A 215 -11.64 -3.92 -5.72
CA ASN A 215 -13.07 -4.22 -5.59
C ASN A 215 -13.51 -4.23 -4.11
N VAL A 216 -12.69 -4.76 -3.21
CA VAL A 216 -12.96 -4.73 -1.76
C VAL A 216 -12.94 -3.29 -1.23
N LEU A 217 -11.99 -2.46 -1.67
CA LEU A 217 -11.94 -1.04 -1.32
C LEU A 217 -13.17 -0.28 -1.82
N MET A 218 -13.60 -0.53 -3.06
CA MET A 218 -14.83 0.03 -3.61
C MET A 218 -16.06 -0.40 -2.80
N ASN A 219 -16.14 -1.67 -2.38
CA ASN A 219 -17.22 -2.14 -1.52
C ASN A 219 -17.24 -1.41 -0.17
N LYS A 220 -16.07 -1.14 0.42
CA LYS A 220 -15.94 -0.36 1.66
C LYS A 220 -16.40 1.08 1.46
N ILE A 221 -15.98 1.75 0.40
CA ILE A 221 -16.38 3.14 0.08
C ILE A 221 -17.90 3.23 -0.12
N ASN A 222 -18.49 2.25 -0.80
CA ASN A 222 -19.93 2.19 -1.11
C ASN A 222 -20.80 1.68 0.05
N GLY A 223 -20.25 1.49 1.26
CA GLY A 223 -20.99 1.03 2.43
C GLY A 223 -21.42 -0.45 2.39
N LYS A 224 -20.86 -1.23 1.46
CA LYS A 224 -21.15 -2.68 1.33
C LYS A 224 -20.23 -3.55 2.17
N PHE A 225 -19.20 -2.96 2.78
CA PHE A 225 -18.23 -3.66 3.60
C PHE A 225 -17.87 -2.81 4.83
N ASP A 226 -18.45 -3.14 5.97
CA ASP A 226 -18.19 -2.49 7.24
C ASP A 226 -17.11 -3.24 8.01
N THR A 227 -16.03 -2.53 8.37
CA THR A 227 -14.82 -3.17 8.87
C THR A 227 -14.19 -2.44 10.05
N PHE A 228 -13.30 -3.17 10.72
CA PHE A 228 -12.17 -2.60 11.46
C PHE A 228 -10.87 -3.01 10.78
N THR A 229 -9.95 -2.07 10.63
CA THR A 229 -8.57 -2.38 10.28
C THR A 229 -7.87 -3.07 11.46
N PRO A 230 -6.78 -3.83 11.24
CA PRO A 230 -5.99 -4.38 12.34
C PRO A 230 -5.47 -3.31 13.32
N ALA A 231 -5.17 -2.10 12.83
CA ALA A 231 -4.73 -1.00 13.68
C ALA A 231 -5.85 -0.49 14.60
N GLU A 232 -7.05 -0.27 14.06
CA GLU A 232 -8.23 0.11 14.84
C GLU A 232 -8.60 -0.97 15.87
N TYR A 233 -8.54 -2.23 15.48
CA TYR A 233 -8.75 -3.35 16.40
C TYR A 233 -7.74 -3.34 17.55
N ALA A 234 -6.45 -3.18 17.24
CA ALA A 234 -5.39 -3.11 18.26
C ALA A 234 -5.51 -1.88 19.20
N GLN A 235 -6.18 -0.82 18.74
CA GLN A 235 -6.47 0.38 19.53
C GLN A 235 -7.78 0.27 20.34
N GLY A 236 -8.46 -0.89 20.32
CA GLY A 236 -9.66 -1.14 21.09
C GLY A 236 -10.98 -0.74 20.41
N ALA A 237 -10.97 -0.40 19.11
CA ALA A 237 -12.22 -0.02 18.40
C ALA A 237 -13.31 -1.10 18.39
N ALA A 238 -12.94 -2.37 18.63
CA ALA A 238 -13.85 -3.49 18.73
C ALA A 238 -14.32 -3.78 20.17
N GLU A 239 -14.03 -2.90 21.12
CA GLU A 239 -14.52 -3.07 22.49
C GLU A 239 -16.07 -3.10 22.52
N GLY A 240 -16.64 -4.09 23.20
CA GLY A 240 -18.08 -4.32 23.24
C GLY A 240 -18.66 -5.06 22.03
N TYR A 241 -17.82 -5.51 21.09
CA TYR A 241 -18.24 -6.39 20.01
C TYR A 241 -18.10 -7.85 20.42
N LYS A 242 -19.11 -8.66 20.12
CA LYS A 242 -19.05 -10.13 20.23
C LYS A 242 -18.29 -10.68 19.04
N VAL A 243 -17.16 -11.34 19.30
CA VAL A 243 -16.39 -12.01 18.25
C VAL A 243 -17.13 -13.25 17.80
N VAL A 244 -17.30 -13.41 16.48
CA VAL A 244 -17.91 -14.57 15.84
C VAL A 244 -16.92 -15.16 14.83
N ASP A 245 -16.66 -16.45 14.98
CA ASP A 245 -15.79 -17.22 14.10
C ASP A 245 -16.52 -17.57 12.80
N ALA A 246 -16.04 -17.03 11.68
CA ALA A 246 -16.52 -17.27 10.33
C ALA A 246 -15.52 -18.09 9.48
N CYS A 247 -14.58 -18.79 10.11
CA CYS A 247 -13.60 -19.66 9.43
C CYS A 247 -14.27 -20.83 8.71
N LEU A 248 -13.53 -21.57 7.91
CA LEU A 248 -14.03 -22.77 7.23
C LEU A 248 -14.39 -23.87 8.24
N THR A 249 -13.61 -23.95 9.31
CA THR A 249 -13.83 -24.81 10.47
C THR A 249 -13.60 -23.99 11.73
N PRO A 250 -14.22 -24.33 12.87
CA PRO A 250 -14.02 -23.60 14.13
C PRO A 250 -12.53 -23.44 14.45
N SER A 251 -12.06 -22.20 14.61
CA SER A 251 -10.64 -21.87 14.77
C SER A 251 -10.37 -20.87 15.90
N ILE A 252 -11.39 -20.15 16.40
CA ILE A 252 -11.25 -19.14 17.44
C ILE A 252 -11.81 -19.67 18.74
N ALA A 253 -10.93 -19.95 19.70
CA ALA A 253 -11.31 -20.50 21.00
C ALA A 253 -12.28 -19.56 21.75
N GLY A 254 -13.41 -20.10 22.21
CA GLY A 254 -14.41 -19.36 22.98
C GLY A 254 -15.33 -18.44 22.15
N ALA A 255 -15.13 -18.30 20.86
CA ALA A 255 -16.05 -17.57 19.99
C ALA A 255 -17.14 -18.51 19.43
N PRO A 256 -18.41 -18.05 19.34
CA PRO A 256 -19.43 -18.78 18.61
C PRO A 256 -19.01 -18.92 17.14
N TYR A 257 -19.20 -20.12 16.60
CA TYR A 257 -18.89 -20.44 15.20
C TYR A 257 -20.15 -20.35 14.34
N VAL A 258 -20.04 -19.70 13.20
CA VAL A 258 -21.12 -19.63 12.23
C VAL A 258 -20.62 -20.07 10.85
N ASP A 259 -21.15 -21.20 10.36
CA ASP A 259 -20.89 -21.60 8.98
C ASP A 259 -21.71 -20.74 8.02
N LEU A 260 -21.03 -19.99 7.20
CA LEU A 260 -21.61 -19.16 6.14
C LEU A 260 -22.62 -19.95 5.27
N THR A 261 -22.39 -21.25 5.02
CA THR A 261 -23.20 -22.03 4.08
C THR A 261 -24.56 -22.45 4.65
N THR A 262 -24.71 -22.41 5.97
CA THR A 262 -25.93 -22.87 6.68
C THR A 262 -26.85 -21.72 7.08
N VAL A 263 -26.45 -20.46 6.88
CA VAL A 263 -27.26 -19.30 7.29
C VAL A 263 -28.40 -19.08 6.28
N GLU A 264 -29.60 -19.45 6.68
CA GLU A 264 -30.84 -19.29 5.90
C GLU A 264 -31.93 -18.48 6.64
N GLY A 265 -31.55 -17.83 7.78
CA GLY A 265 -32.43 -17.06 8.64
C GLY A 265 -31.66 -16.46 9.83
N PRO A 266 -32.38 -16.08 10.88
CA PRO A 266 -31.77 -15.71 12.15
C PRO A 266 -30.88 -16.83 12.70
N VAL A 267 -29.70 -16.46 13.19
CA VAL A 267 -28.71 -17.41 13.71
C VAL A 267 -28.92 -17.62 15.19
N GLU A 268 -29.05 -18.88 15.62
CA GLU A 268 -29.20 -19.21 17.02
C GLU A 268 -28.04 -18.67 17.87
N GLY A 269 -28.34 -18.02 18.97
CA GLY A 269 -27.35 -17.43 19.88
C GLY A 269 -26.74 -16.11 19.43
N LEU A 270 -27.21 -15.50 18.31
CA LEU A 270 -26.87 -14.14 17.90
C LEU A 270 -28.11 -13.25 17.89
N ASP A 271 -28.02 -12.09 18.55
CA ASP A 271 -29.04 -11.07 18.52
C ASP A 271 -28.79 -10.10 17.33
N PRO A 272 -29.80 -9.82 16.48
CA PRO A 272 -29.68 -8.85 15.39
C PRO A 272 -29.25 -7.45 15.84
N GLU A 273 -29.57 -7.03 17.05
CA GLU A 273 -29.20 -5.72 17.62
C GLU A 273 -27.78 -5.71 18.23
N GLU A 274 -27.18 -6.89 18.45
CA GLU A 274 -25.87 -7.04 19.05
C GLU A 274 -24.76 -6.53 18.10
N LYS A 275 -23.70 -5.93 18.67
CA LYS A 275 -22.49 -5.59 17.93
C LYS A 275 -21.66 -6.83 17.68
N ILE A 276 -21.50 -7.23 16.43
CA ILE A 276 -20.83 -8.47 16.04
C ILE A 276 -19.56 -8.16 15.24
N LEU A 277 -18.43 -8.72 15.67
CA LEU A 277 -17.17 -8.72 14.93
C LEU A 277 -16.97 -10.10 14.28
N LEU A 278 -17.01 -10.14 12.97
CA LEU A 278 -16.80 -11.36 12.18
C LEU A 278 -15.31 -11.50 11.84
N VAL A 279 -14.76 -12.66 12.14
CA VAL A 279 -13.32 -12.96 11.93
C VAL A 279 -13.18 -14.27 11.17
N CYS A 280 -12.27 -14.31 10.20
CA CYS A 280 -11.84 -15.53 9.52
C CYS A 280 -10.41 -15.40 9.01
N ASN A 281 -9.79 -16.46 8.49
CA ASN A 281 -8.36 -16.49 8.15
C ASN A 281 -7.88 -15.47 7.11
N LYS A 282 -8.77 -14.92 6.26
CA LYS A 282 -8.41 -13.99 5.16
C LYS A 282 -9.41 -12.84 4.98
N GLY A 283 -10.39 -12.71 5.87
CA GLY A 283 -11.47 -11.70 5.77
C GLY A 283 -12.59 -12.06 4.78
N LYS A 284 -12.34 -12.89 3.75
CA LYS A 284 -13.31 -13.20 2.69
C LYS A 284 -14.61 -13.87 3.19
N ARG A 285 -14.50 -14.93 3.99
CA ARG A 285 -15.69 -15.62 4.53
C ARG A 285 -16.46 -14.71 5.48
N ALA A 286 -15.76 -13.95 6.31
CA ALA A 286 -16.35 -12.97 7.21
C ALA A 286 -17.15 -11.90 6.43
N TYR A 287 -16.62 -11.39 5.32
CA TYR A 287 -17.33 -10.47 4.43
C TYR A 287 -18.62 -11.10 3.84
N LEU A 288 -18.52 -12.32 3.34
CA LEU A 288 -19.69 -13.02 2.79
C LEU A 288 -20.75 -13.28 3.87
N LEU A 289 -20.33 -13.66 5.08
CA LEU A 289 -21.20 -13.83 6.22
C LEU A 289 -21.85 -12.50 6.65
N GLN A 290 -21.07 -11.39 6.67
CA GLN A 290 -21.61 -10.05 6.96
C GLN A 290 -22.79 -9.71 6.04
N ASN A 291 -22.62 -9.90 4.72
CA ASN A 291 -23.68 -9.59 3.77
C ASN A 291 -24.90 -10.48 3.99
N ARG A 292 -24.71 -11.76 4.28
CA ARG A 292 -25.82 -12.68 4.57
C ARG A 292 -26.53 -12.32 5.85
N LEU A 293 -25.81 -11.99 6.93
CA LEU A 293 -26.40 -11.54 8.19
C LEU A 293 -27.16 -10.21 8.01
N LYS A 294 -26.62 -9.26 7.28
CA LYS A 294 -27.32 -8.00 6.95
C LYS A 294 -28.64 -8.24 6.24
N PHE A 295 -28.70 -9.20 5.32
CA PHE A 295 -29.93 -9.57 4.65
C PHE A 295 -31.00 -10.10 5.62
N TYR A 296 -30.58 -10.75 6.71
CA TYR A 296 -31.46 -11.25 7.77
C TYR A 296 -31.63 -10.28 8.96
N GLY A 297 -31.25 -9.01 8.81
CA GLY A 297 -31.55 -7.95 9.77
C GLY A 297 -30.43 -7.58 10.74
N TYR A 298 -29.27 -8.22 10.70
CA TYR A 298 -28.12 -7.91 11.55
C TYR A 298 -27.36 -6.66 11.02
N GLN A 299 -27.72 -5.48 11.51
CA GLN A 299 -27.13 -4.23 10.98
C GLN A 299 -25.80 -3.83 11.65
N ASN A 300 -25.52 -4.32 12.86
CA ASN A 300 -24.38 -3.91 13.68
C ASN A 300 -23.17 -4.87 13.52
N THR A 301 -22.89 -5.26 12.28
CA THR A 301 -21.79 -6.20 12.00
C THR A 301 -20.56 -5.48 11.46
N LYS A 302 -19.37 -5.89 11.92
CA LYS A 302 -18.07 -5.47 11.39
C LYS A 302 -17.23 -6.70 11.03
N VAL A 303 -16.32 -6.54 10.10
CA VAL A 303 -15.33 -7.56 9.73
C VAL A 303 -13.94 -7.09 10.14
N LEU A 304 -13.11 -7.97 10.69
CA LEU A 304 -11.69 -7.69 10.84
C LEU A 304 -11.00 -7.83 9.47
N GLU A 305 -10.39 -6.77 8.97
CA GLU A 305 -9.69 -6.81 7.69
C GLU A 305 -8.47 -7.72 7.76
N GLY A 306 -8.31 -8.56 6.74
CA GLY A 306 -7.21 -9.51 6.66
C GLY A 306 -7.44 -10.80 7.44
N GLY A 307 -8.44 -10.83 8.31
CA GLY A 307 -8.78 -12.02 9.09
C GLY A 307 -8.32 -12.03 10.51
#